data_71e92df3a8dd812ab0501e6fe448dca7
#
_entry.id   71e92df3a8dd812ab0501e6fe448dca7
#
_cell.length_a   1.000
_cell.length_b   1.000
_cell.length_c   1.000
_cell.angle_alpha   90.00
_cell.angle_beta   90.00
_cell.angle_gamma   90.00
#
_symmetry.space_group_name_H-M   'P 1'
#
loop_
_entity.id
_entity.type
_entity.pdbx_description
1 polymer ?
#
loop_
_entity_poly.entity_id
_entity_poly.type
_entity_poly.pdbx_seq_one_letter_code
_entity_poly.pdbx_strand_id
1 'polypeptide(L)'
;RRETLANIRKLQRKFTIELLAAALFLLLSIAALSDFAFFPSFHENIRAVLGSPPPVNMISSVLLLYIFSAILLILSRMMSGSGKYGGVGHVGYLAGFYFFYHFSGKLPENFWAVFAAGATVFGLEGYHLWIYCSEEIEKEREVLAFLDGKPEGQEDGEKG
;
A
#
# COMPACT_ATOMS: atom_id res chain seq x y z
N ARG A 1 8.63 -7.42 29.31
CA ARG A 1 9.03 -8.49 28.35
C ARG A 1 7.86 -9.01 27.51
N ARG A 2 6.71 -9.43 28.12
CA ARG A 2 5.54 -9.92 27.34
C ARG A 2 4.91 -8.83 26.48
N GLU A 3 4.79 -7.62 26.98
CA GLU A 3 4.24 -6.47 26.26
C GLU A 3 5.14 -6.08 25.08
N THR A 4 6.44 -6.01 25.27
CA THR A 4 7.43 -5.71 24.24
C THR A 4 7.37 -6.72 23.09
N LEU A 5 7.31 -8.02 23.40
CA LEU A 5 7.15 -9.07 22.40
C LEU A 5 5.79 -8.99 21.67
N ALA A 6 4.73 -8.57 22.36
CA ALA A 6 3.43 -8.35 21.72
C ALA A 6 3.46 -7.15 20.76
N ASN A 7 4.17 -6.07 21.13
CA ASN A 7 4.34 -4.89 20.28
C ASN A 7 5.13 -5.24 19.01
N ILE A 8 6.23 -5.97 19.11
CA ILE A 8 7.02 -6.43 17.97
C ILE A 8 6.15 -7.25 17.01
N ARG A 9 5.36 -8.22 17.51
CA ARG A 9 4.43 -9.00 16.67
C ARG A 9 3.38 -8.14 15.99
N LYS A 10 2.88 -7.11 16.68
CA LYS A 10 1.89 -6.18 16.12
C LYS A 10 2.50 -5.37 14.97
N LEU A 11 3.74 -4.92 15.10
CA LEU A 11 4.48 -4.22 14.05
C LEU A 11 4.73 -5.12 12.84
N GLN A 12 5.19 -6.35 13.07
CA GLN A 12 5.38 -7.34 12.00
C GLN A 12 4.07 -7.63 11.26
N ARG A 13 2.96 -7.77 11.98
CA ARG A 13 1.64 -7.97 11.36
C ARG A 13 1.23 -6.79 10.48
N LYS A 14 1.49 -5.55 10.90
CA LYS A 14 1.21 -4.36 10.10
C LYS A 14 1.99 -4.40 8.78
N PHE A 15 3.27 -4.69 8.85
CA PHE A 15 4.13 -4.81 7.68
C PHE A 15 3.67 -5.93 6.73
N THR A 16 3.26 -7.08 7.27
CA THR A 16 2.72 -8.19 6.47
C THR A 16 1.43 -7.81 5.76
N ILE A 17 0.53 -7.07 6.40
CA ILE A 17 -0.73 -6.61 5.78
C ILE A 17 -0.44 -5.65 4.62
N GLU A 18 0.54 -4.77 4.76
CA GLU A 18 0.92 -3.84 3.69
C GLU A 18 1.55 -4.56 2.50
N LEU A 19 2.43 -5.52 2.76
CA LEU A 19 2.97 -6.39 1.70
C LEU A 19 1.87 -7.17 0.99
N LEU A 20 0.89 -7.66 1.73
CA LEU A 20 -0.26 -8.36 1.16
C LEU A 20 -1.11 -7.43 0.30
N ALA A 21 -1.33 -6.18 0.72
CA ALA A 21 -2.04 -5.18 -0.06
C ALA A 21 -1.29 -4.87 -1.37
N ALA A 22 0.03 -4.68 -1.32
CA ALA A 22 0.86 -4.47 -2.51
C ALA A 22 0.82 -5.70 -3.45
N ALA A 23 0.91 -6.91 -2.91
CA ALA A 23 0.78 -8.14 -3.69
C ALA A 23 -0.59 -8.27 -4.36
N LEU A 24 -1.66 -7.93 -3.64
CA LEU A 24 -3.03 -7.92 -4.17
C LEU A 24 -3.18 -6.88 -5.29
N PHE A 25 -2.56 -5.70 -5.16
CA PHE A 25 -2.52 -4.70 -6.23
C PHE A 25 -1.79 -5.23 -7.47
N LEU A 26 -0.65 -5.92 -7.31
CA LEU A 26 0.07 -6.53 -8.44
C LEU A 26 -0.77 -7.61 -9.14
N LEU A 27 -1.45 -8.47 -8.39
CA LEU A 27 -2.36 -9.48 -8.95
C LEU A 27 -3.51 -8.83 -9.72
N LEU A 28 -4.10 -7.77 -9.15
CA LEU A 28 -5.13 -6.98 -9.81
C LEU A 28 -4.62 -6.33 -11.10
N SER A 29 -3.39 -5.80 -11.09
CA SER A 29 -2.75 -5.21 -12.28
C SER A 29 -2.49 -6.25 -13.36
N ILE A 30 -2.09 -7.47 -13.00
CA ILE A 30 -1.94 -8.57 -13.96
C ILE A 30 -3.30 -8.94 -14.58
N ALA A 31 -4.36 -8.98 -13.76
CA ALA A 31 -5.73 -9.21 -14.25
C ALA A 31 -6.21 -8.10 -15.19
N ALA A 32 -5.91 -6.84 -14.86
CA ALA A 32 -6.23 -5.69 -15.68
C ALA A 32 -5.44 -5.66 -17.01
N LEU A 33 -4.19 -6.14 -17.01
CA LEU A 33 -3.36 -6.24 -18.22
C LEU A 33 -3.99 -7.19 -19.26
N SER A 34 -4.69 -8.22 -18.81
CA SER A 34 -5.48 -9.12 -19.68
C SER A 34 -6.89 -8.60 -19.98
N ASP A 35 -7.15 -7.33 -19.71
CA ASP A 35 -8.46 -6.66 -19.87
C ASP A 35 -9.61 -7.46 -19.21
N PHE A 36 -9.32 -8.07 -18.08
CA PHE A 36 -10.25 -8.91 -17.32
C PHE A 36 -10.92 -10.01 -18.18
N ALA A 37 -10.17 -10.59 -19.13
CA ALA A 37 -10.66 -11.56 -20.12
C ALA A 37 -11.39 -12.79 -19.53
N PHE A 38 -11.20 -13.07 -18.23
CA PHE A 38 -11.89 -14.17 -17.54
C PHE A 38 -13.26 -13.78 -16.95
N PHE A 39 -13.62 -12.49 -17.01
CA PHE A 39 -14.98 -12.11 -16.65
C PHE A 39 -15.89 -12.18 -17.90
N PRO A 40 -17.03 -12.86 -17.82
CA PRO A 40 -18.02 -12.81 -18.90
C PRO A 40 -18.44 -11.35 -19.13
N SER A 41 -18.80 -11.02 -20.37
CA SER A 41 -19.14 -9.66 -20.79
C SER A 41 -20.33 -9.07 -20.00
N PHE A 42 -20.03 -8.45 -18.87
CA PHE A 42 -21.02 -7.76 -18.02
C PHE A 42 -21.46 -6.40 -18.58
N HIS A 43 -20.92 -5.98 -19.74
CA HIS A 43 -21.11 -4.63 -20.27
C HIS A 43 -22.57 -4.21 -20.42
N GLU A 44 -23.44 -5.11 -20.87
CA GLU A 44 -24.87 -4.79 -21.05
C GLU A 44 -25.60 -4.67 -19.72
N ASN A 45 -25.37 -5.60 -18.78
CA ASN A 45 -26.01 -5.60 -17.48
C ASN A 45 -25.52 -4.41 -16.63
N ILE A 46 -24.24 -4.07 -16.70
CA ILE A 46 -23.66 -2.95 -15.95
C ILE A 46 -24.18 -1.61 -16.51
N ARG A 47 -24.27 -1.46 -17.83
CA ARG A 47 -24.85 -0.26 -18.46
C ARG A 47 -26.32 -0.06 -18.13
N ALA A 48 -27.07 -1.13 -17.97
CA ALA A 48 -28.47 -1.05 -17.57
C ALA A 48 -28.64 -0.50 -16.14
N VAL A 49 -27.68 -0.79 -15.24
CA VAL A 49 -27.72 -0.38 -13.82
C VAL A 49 -27.01 0.95 -13.58
N LEU A 50 -25.83 1.15 -14.14
CA LEU A 50 -24.96 2.31 -13.90
C LEU A 50 -25.10 3.43 -14.93
N GLY A 51 -25.78 3.18 -16.06
CA GLY A 51 -25.89 4.13 -17.18
C GLY A 51 -24.63 4.15 -18.06
N SER A 52 -24.40 5.28 -18.75
CA SER A 52 -23.22 5.46 -19.59
C SER A 52 -21.95 5.66 -18.76
N PRO A 53 -20.81 5.10 -19.19
CA PRO A 53 -19.55 5.30 -18.49
C PRO A 53 -19.14 6.77 -18.45
N PRO A 54 -18.48 7.22 -17.37
CA PRO A 54 -17.96 8.58 -17.29
C PRO A 54 -16.90 8.81 -18.39
N PRO A 55 -16.74 10.04 -18.89
CA PRO A 55 -15.73 10.36 -19.90
C PRO A 55 -14.33 10.14 -19.33
N VAL A 56 -13.42 9.64 -20.19
CA VAL A 56 -12.03 9.29 -19.81
C VAL A 56 -11.31 10.46 -19.15
N ASN A 57 -11.50 11.67 -19.63
CA ASN A 57 -10.87 12.86 -19.05
C ASN A 57 -11.29 13.08 -17.59
N MET A 58 -12.53 12.78 -17.25
CA MET A 58 -13.00 12.86 -15.86
C MET A 58 -12.34 11.80 -14.99
N ILE A 59 -12.26 10.55 -15.47
CA ILE A 59 -11.59 9.46 -14.76
C ILE A 59 -10.11 9.82 -14.51
N SER A 60 -9.42 10.32 -15.54
CA SER A 60 -8.02 10.72 -15.45
C SER A 60 -7.80 11.89 -14.48
N SER A 61 -8.69 12.88 -14.48
CA SER A 61 -8.63 14.02 -13.55
C SER A 61 -8.80 13.55 -12.09
N VAL A 62 -9.74 12.64 -11.84
CA VAL A 62 -9.96 12.07 -10.51
C VAL A 62 -8.77 11.20 -10.08
N LEU A 63 -8.14 10.46 -11.01
CA LEU A 63 -6.93 9.70 -10.74
C LEU A 63 -5.76 10.61 -10.32
N LEU A 64 -5.55 11.72 -11.02
CA LEU A 64 -4.51 12.69 -10.67
C LEU A 64 -4.76 13.32 -9.29
N LEU A 65 -6.01 13.70 -9.01
CA LEU A 65 -6.40 14.23 -7.70
C LEU A 65 -6.17 13.19 -6.60
N TYR A 66 -6.51 11.93 -6.87
CA TYR A 66 -6.28 10.82 -5.93
C TYR A 66 -4.79 10.65 -5.62
N ILE A 67 -3.92 10.58 -6.66
CA ILE A 67 -2.47 10.42 -6.49
C ILE A 67 -1.91 11.57 -5.64
N PHE A 68 -2.24 12.80 -6.00
CA PHE A 68 -1.79 13.98 -5.27
C PHE A 68 -2.21 13.95 -3.80
N SER A 69 -3.47 13.65 -3.54
CA SER A 69 -4.01 13.53 -2.17
C SER A 69 -3.35 12.39 -1.39
N ALA A 70 -3.14 11.24 -2.03
CA ALA A 70 -2.48 10.09 -1.40
C ALA A 70 -1.04 10.43 -1.01
N ILE A 71 -0.27 11.05 -1.91
CA ILE A 71 1.11 11.47 -1.63
C ILE A 71 1.15 12.44 -0.45
N LEU A 72 0.30 13.47 -0.43
CA LEU A 72 0.23 14.44 0.66
C LEU A 72 -0.10 13.77 2.00
N LEU A 73 -1.05 12.83 2.01
CA LEU A 73 -1.41 12.09 3.21
C LEU A 73 -0.28 11.22 3.73
N ILE A 74 0.44 10.52 2.84
CA ILE A 74 1.57 9.68 3.22
C ILE A 74 2.70 10.55 3.78
N LEU A 75 3.07 11.64 3.09
CA LEU A 75 4.10 12.57 3.57
C LEU A 75 3.72 13.21 4.91
N SER A 76 2.47 13.61 5.10
CA SER A 76 1.97 14.14 6.37
C SER A 76 2.09 13.11 7.50
N ARG A 77 1.81 11.83 7.24
CA ARG A 77 1.99 10.75 8.22
C ARG A 77 3.46 10.51 8.54
N MET A 78 4.35 10.57 7.55
CA MET A 78 5.79 10.48 7.74
C MET A 78 6.29 11.59 8.66
N MET A 79 5.89 12.83 8.43
CA MET A 79 6.28 13.99 9.25
C MET A 79 5.73 13.92 10.68
N SER A 80 4.56 13.33 10.87
CA SER A 80 3.93 13.20 12.21
C SER A 80 4.40 11.97 13.00
N GLY A 81 5.28 11.13 12.44
CA GLY A 81 5.71 9.88 13.08
C GLY A 81 4.58 8.87 13.31
N SER A 82 3.49 9.00 12.56
CA SER A 82 2.30 8.16 12.73
C SER A 82 2.47 6.80 12.06
N GLY A 83 2.37 5.72 12.82
CA GLY A 83 2.36 4.34 12.31
C GLY A 83 1.02 3.92 11.68
N LYS A 84 0.19 4.87 11.23
CA LYS A 84 -1.04 4.57 10.49
C LYS A 84 -0.70 4.30 9.02
N TYR A 85 -1.33 3.29 8.45
CA TYR A 85 -1.17 2.89 7.05
C TYR A 85 -2.55 2.71 6.39
N GLY A 86 -2.59 2.80 5.06
CA GLY A 86 -3.83 2.79 4.30
C GLY A 86 -3.85 1.86 3.09
N GLY A 87 -2.86 0.96 2.96
CA GLY A 87 -2.63 0.15 1.77
C GLY A 87 -3.86 -0.60 1.27
N VAL A 88 -4.64 -1.20 2.17
CA VAL A 88 -5.88 -1.91 1.79
C VAL A 88 -6.91 -0.95 1.15
N GLY A 89 -7.02 0.29 1.66
CA GLY A 89 -7.87 1.32 1.07
C GLY A 89 -7.41 1.70 -0.33
N HIS A 90 -6.11 1.83 -0.54
CA HIS A 90 -5.53 2.16 -1.84
C HIS A 90 -5.79 1.07 -2.89
N VAL A 91 -5.77 -0.23 -2.52
CA VAL A 91 -6.16 -1.32 -3.42
C VAL A 91 -7.59 -1.11 -3.93
N GLY A 92 -8.53 -0.78 -3.03
CA GLY A 92 -9.94 -0.54 -3.39
C GLY A 92 -10.11 0.63 -4.37
N TYR A 93 -9.44 1.75 -4.12
CA TYR A 93 -9.49 2.91 -5.04
C TYR A 93 -8.88 2.59 -6.41
N LEU A 94 -7.72 1.94 -6.45
CA LEU A 94 -7.06 1.58 -7.71
C LEU A 94 -7.85 0.52 -8.49
N ALA A 95 -8.49 -0.43 -7.80
CA ALA A 95 -9.43 -1.37 -8.42
C ALA A 95 -10.61 -0.63 -9.07
N GLY A 96 -11.13 0.40 -8.41
CA GLY A 96 -12.18 1.27 -8.97
C GLY A 96 -11.73 1.96 -10.27
N PHE A 97 -10.50 2.50 -10.31
CA PHE A 97 -9.96 3.12 -11.54
C PHE A 97 -9.80 2.10 -12.67
N TYR A 98 -9.25 0.91 -12.42
CA TYR A 98 -9.17 -0.15 -13.41
C TYR A 98 -10.55 -0.53 -13.92
N PHE A 99 -11.55 -0.66 -13.03
CA PHE A 99 -12.93 -0.96 -13.39
C PHE A 99 -13.54 0.13 -14.28
N PHE A 100 -13.40 1.42 -13.93
CA PHE A 100 -13.95 2.52 -14.71
C PHE A 100 -13.31 2.63 -16.10
N TYR A 101 -11.97 2.45 -16.20
CA TYR A 101 -11.31 2.42 -17.50
C TYR A 101 -11.73 1.20 -18.35
N HIS A 102 -11.88 0.03 -17.74
CA HIS A 102 -12.41 -1.15 -18.40
C HIS A 102 -13.85 -0.91 -18.89
N PHE A 103 -14.72 -0.37 -18.04
CA PHE A 103 -16.11 -0.06 -18.36
C PHE A 103 -16.23 0.99 -19.48
N SER A 104 -15.32 1.95 -19.56
CA SER A 104 -15.24 2.92 -20.66
C SER A 104 -14.62 2.35 -21.95
N GLY A 105 -14.11 1.11 -21.94
CA GLY A 105 -13.40 0.48 -23.04
C GLY A 105 -12.03 1.11 -23.32
N LYS A 106 -11.44 1.82 -22.36
CA LYS A 106 -10.18 2.56 -22.49
C LYS A 106 -9.08 2.07 -21.55
N LEU A 107 -9.25 0.87 -20.99
CA LEU A 107 -8.28 0.29 -20.08
C LEU A 107 -6.88 0.08 -20.72
N PRO A 108 -6.74 -0.48 -21.95
CA PRO A 108 -5.43 -0.70 -22.54
C PRO A 108 -4.61 0.59 -22.73
N GLU A 109 -5.30 1.69 -23.07
CA GLU A 109 -4.65 3.00 -23.27
C GLU A 109 -4.21 3.67 -21.95
N ASN A 110 -4.93 3.39 -20.84
CA ASN A 110 -4.75 4.04 -19.55
C ASN A 110 -4.22 3.12 -18.45
N PHE A 111 -3.93 1.87 -18.77
CA PHE A 111 -3.40 0.87 -17.82
C PHE A 111 -2.18 1.39 -17.05
N TRP A 112 -1.22 1.95 -17.79
CA TRP A 112 0.04 2.42 -17.20
C TRP A 112 -0.14 3.61 -16.25
N ALA A 113 -1.15 4.44 -16.47
CA ALA A 113 -1.46 5.54 -15.57
C ALA A 113 -1.90 5.03 -14.19
N VAL A 114 -2.79 4.03 -14.15
CA VAL A 114 -3.25 3.42 -12.90
C VAL A 114 -2.13 2.62 -12.24
N PHE A 115 -1.35 1.86 -13.04
CA PHE A 115 -0.22 1.08 -12.54
C PHE A 115 0.85 1.98 -11.91
N ALA A 116 1.26 3.05 -12.58
CA ALA A 116 2.24 4.01 -12.07
C ALA A 116 1.72 4.70 -10.79
N ALA A 117 0.43 5.06 -10.75
CA ALA A 117 -0.22 5.61 -9.56
C ALA A 117 -0.11 4.65 -8.37
N GLY A 118 -0.47 3.39 -8.57
CA GLY A 118 -0.40 2.37 -7.54
C GLY A 118 1.03 2.07 -7.10
N ALA A 119 1.96 1.92 -8.04
CA ALA A 119 3.38 1.70 -7.74
C ALA A 119 3.96 2.85 -6.90
N THR A 120 3.60 4.10 -7.20
CA THR A 120 4.02 5.27 -6.42
C THR A 120 3.45 5.25 -5.01
N VAL A 121 2.14 5.03 -4.88
CA VAL A 121 1.46 5.02 -3.57
C VAL A 121 1.98 3.89 -2.70
N PHE A 122 2.05 2.65 -3.21
CA PHE A 122 2.55 1.50 -2.45
C PHE A 122 4.05 1.58 -2.17
N GLY A 123 4.83 2.17 -3.08
CA GLY A 123 6.25 2.43 -2.86
C GLY A 123 6.48 3.39 -1.68
N LEU A 124 5.74 4.49 -1.64
CA LEU A 124 5.83 5.47 -0.55
C LEU A 124 5.28 4.92 0.78
N GLU A 125 4.13 4.25 0.77
CA GLU A 125 3.56 3.62 1.97
C GLU A 125 4.49 2.54 2.52
N GLY A 126 5.03 1.68 1.66
CA GLY A 126 5.97 0.64 2.04
C GLY A 126 7.27 1.20 2.62
N TYR A 127 7.82 2.26 2.02
CA TYR A 127 9.01 2.95 2.52
C TYR A 127 8.75 3.59 3.89
N HIS A 128 7.63 4.30 4.03
CA HIS A 128 7.21 4.90 5.29
C HIS A 128 7.08 3.84 6.41
N LEU A 129 6.38 2.76 6.11
CA LEU A 129 6.14 1.69 7.08
C LEU A 129 7.43 0.96 7.44
N TRP A 130 8.32 0.76 6.47
CA TRP A 130 9.62 0.13 6.70
C TRP A 130 10.48 0.93 7.68
N ILE A 131 10.61 2.24 7.48
CA ILE A 131 11.35 3.13 8.39
C ILE A 131 10.71 3.09 9.78
N TYR A 132 9.40 3.31 9.87
CA TYR A 132 8.68 3.33 11.13
C TYR A 132 8.83 2.02 11.92
N CYS A 133 8.65 0.88 11.25
CA CYS A 133 8.78 -0.42 11.89
C CYS A 133 10.22 -0.73 12.31
N SER A 134 11.22 -0.32 11.52
CA SER A 134 12.63 -0.54 11.86
C SER A 134 13.02 0.22 13.11
N GLU A 135 12.68 1.51 13.18
CA GLU A 135 12.97 2.35 14.35
C GLU A 135 12.26 1.85 15.61
N GLU A 136 11.00 1.45 15.50
CA GLU A 136 10.21 1.00 16.63
C GLU A 136 10.65 -0.38 17.14
N ILE A 137 11.03 -1.28 16.24
CA ILE A 137 11.60 -2.59 16.60
C ILE A 137 12.96 -2.42 17.29
N GLU A 138 13.80 -1.49 16.84
CA GLU A 138 15.09 -1.22 17.45
C GLU A 138 14.92 -0.72 18.89
N LYS A 139 14.04 0.26 19.13
CA LYS A 139 13.70 0.74 20.48
C LYS A 139 13.22 -0.38 21.41
N GLU A 140 12.32 -1.24 20.91
CA GLU A 140 11.80 -2.36 21.70
C GLU A 140 12.88 -3.42 21.99
N ARG A 141 13.86 -3.60 21.10
CA ARG A 141 15.04 -4.47 21.33
C ARG A 141 15.96 -3.90 22.38
N GLU A 142 16.23 -2.60 22.36
CA GLU A 142 17.02 -1.93 23.41
C GLU A 142 16.38 -2.10 24.80
N VAL A 143 15.06 -1.93 24.89
CA VAL A 143 14.32 -2.18 26.14
C VAL A 143 14.45 -3.63 26.60
N LEU A 144 14.40 -4.59 25.68
CA LEU A 144 14.60 -6.01 26.01
C LEU A 144 16.02 -6.28 26.49
N ALA A 145 17.03 -5.74 25.83
CA ALA A 145 18.44 -5.87 26.21
C ALA A 145 18.69 -5.29 27.59
N PHE A 146 18.11 -4.14 27.91
CA PHE A 146 18.17 -3.54 29.23
C PHE A 146 17.52 -4.41 30.32
N LEU A 147 16.35 -4.98 30.04
CA LEU A 147 15.61 -5.87 30.95
C LEU A 147 16.30 -7.21 31.17
N ASP A 148 17.06 -7.71 30.19
CA ASP A 148 17.81 -8.96 30.27
C ASP A 148 19.24 -8.78 30.87
N GLY A 149 19.61 -7.55 31.26
CA GLY A 149 20.91 -7.24 31.92
C GLY A 149 22.12 -7.33 31.00
N LYS A 150 21.93 -7.30 29.69
CA LYS A 150 23.00 -7.20 28.69
C LYS A 150 22.94 -5.83 28.02
N PRO A 151 23.74 -4.83 28.40
CA PRO A 151 23.91 -3.64 27.61
C PRO A 151 24.58 -4.03 26.28
N GLU A 152 23.93 -3.72 25.14
CA GLU A 152 24.55 -3.79 23.82
C GLU A 152 25.73 -2.80 23.76
N GLY A 153 26.93 -3.27 24.02
CA GLY A 153 28.14 -2.43 24.03
C GLY A 153 29.39 -3.14 24.53
N GLN A 154 29.33 -4.42 24.90
CA GLN A 154 30.47 -5.15 25.46
C GLN A 154 30.90 -6.40 24.66
N GLU A 155 30.81 -6.38 23.33
CA GLU A 155 31.36 -7.49 22.53
C GLU A 155 32.73 -7.24 21.88
N ASP A 156 33.35 -6.08 22.03
CA ASP A 156 34.63 -5.77 21.39
C ASP A 156 35.80 -5.50 22.39
N GLY A 157 35.92 -6.23 23.48
CA GLY A 157 36.94 -5.95 24.48
C GLY A 157 37.73 -7.14 25.04
N GLU A 158 37.56 -8.38 24.59
CA GLU A 158 38.33 -9.49 25.15
C GLU A 158 38.81 -10.49 24.08
N LYS A 159 39.73 -10.03 23.26
CA LYS A 159 40.76 -10.85 22.60
C LYS A 159 42.07 -10.04 22.60
N GLY A 160 42.76 -10.12 23.69
CA GLY A 160 44.13 -9.78 23.84
C GLY A 160 44.87 -10.96 24.46
#